data_f5845f9ebc1c9db46b974701dbf30386
#
_entry.id   f5845f9ebc1c9db46b974701dbf30386
#
_cell.length_a   1.000
_cell.length_b   1.000
_cell.length_c   1.000
_cell.angle_alpha   90.00
_cell.angle_beta   90.00
_cell.angle_gamma   90.00
#
_symmetry.space_group_name_H-M   'P 1'
#
loop_
_entity.id
_entity.type
_entity.pdbx_description
1 polymer ?
#
loop_
_entity_poly.entity_id
_entity_poly.type
_entity_poly.pdbx_seq_one_letter_code
_entity_poly.pdbx_strand_id
1 'polypeptide(L)'
;MKSCIFIFLFIFQISQSYSREPLLTDIVDKDINITASFDGAKIIIYGTIDSKLYKDTILIINVLGPSSQLKIRKKEKHFGIWFAGNKEMEFFKAPGYYALSSNIEDLDNFNDNILKELQIGWENLQMDTNFSSNINTRDNYKNLLKIFYKNRGLFHIGNNINTIGDTLFRAEFILPAITPTGIYSIKSFLFNSNGKLISTWNNSVKVSKEGLAEDLYDYSIEHPFLYGLLATLGAIIAGYIGSEIFRRI
;
A
#
# COMPACT_ATOMS: atom_id res chain seq x y z
N MET A 1 -74.41 -8.85 -28.71
CA MET A 1 -73.67 -7.87 -27.86
C MET A 1 -72.34 -8.49 -27.51
N LYS A 2 -71.29 -8.06 -28.18
CA LYS A 2 -69.90 -8.57 -27.95
C LYS A 2 -69.19 -7.52 -27.16
N SER A 3 -68.85 -7.79 -25.87
CA SER A 3 -68.02 -6.95 -25.01
C SER A 3 -66.54 -7.11 -25.43
N CYS A 4 -65.96 -6.05 -25.94
CA CYS A 4 -64.49 -5.95 -26.14
C CYS A 4 -63.85 -5.57 -24.81
N ILE A 5 -63.10 -6.50 -24.24
CA ILE A 5 -62.23 -6.27 -23.10
C ILE A 5 -60.95 -5.72 -23.70
N PHE A 6 -60.72 -4.42 -23.48
CA PHE A 6 -59.44 -3.76 -23.77
C PHE A 6 -58.47 -4.07 -22.62
N ILE A 7 -57.56 -5.01 -22.84
CA ILE A 7 -56.43 -5.24 -21.95
C ILE A 7 -55.39 -4.15 -22.26
N PHE A 8 -55.31 -3.15 -21.37
CA PHE A 8 -54.29 -2.11 -21.38
C PHE A 8 -53.02 -2.73 -20.78
N LEU A 9 -52.12 -3.18 -21.68
CA LEU A 9 -50.81 -3.71 -21.30
C LEU A 9 -49.93 -2.50 -20.95
N PHE A 10 -49.86 -2.18 -19.66
CA PHE A 10 -48.95 -1.17 -19.11
C PHE A 10 -47.55 -1.76 -19.14
N ILE A 11 -46.81 -1.51 -20.21
CA ILE A 11 -45.38 -1.83 -20.30
C ILE A 11 -44.68 -0.86 -19.37
N PHE A 12 -44.39 -1.34 -18.15
CA PHE A 12 -43.54 -0.67 -17.21
C PHE A 12 -42.12 -0.74 -17.78
N GLN A 13 -41.70 0.27 -18.52
CA GLN A 13 -40.30 0.48 -18.90
C GLN A 13 -39.52 0.77 -17.64
N ILE A 14 -38.95 -0.26 -17.04
CA ILE A 14 -37.91 -0.11 -16.04
C ILE A 14 -36.68 0.45 -16.78
N SER A 15 -36.60 1.76 -16.81
CA SER A 15 -35.36 2.44 -17.19
C SER A 15 -34.33 2.03 -16.14
N GLN A 16 -33.53 1.02 -16.43
CA GLN A 16 -32.30 0.76 -15.68
C GLN A 16 -31.40 1.99 -15.90
N SER A 17 -31.49 2.92 -14.97
CA SER A 17 -30.50 3.97 -14.86
C SER A 17 -29.18 3.29 -14.50
N TYR A 18 -28.37 3.01 -15.50
CA TYR A 18 -27.00 2.61 -15.29
C TYR A 18 -26.30 3.81 -14.66
N SER A 19 -26.24 3.81 -13.33
CA SER A 19 -25.39 4.76 -12.61
C SER A 19 -23.96 4.41 -12.98
N ARG A 20 -23.36 5.22 -13.87
CA ARG A 20 -21.92 5.13 -14.12
C ARG A 20 -21.22 5.47 -12.80
N GLU A 21 -20.35 4.56 -12.36
CA GLU A 21 -19.48 4.85 -11.22
C GLU A 21 -18.63 6.07 -11.55
N PRO A 22 -18.69 7.12 -10.72
CA PRO A 22 -17.96 8.37 -10.97
C PRO A 22 -16.44 8.20 -11.03
N LEU A 23 -15.90 7.20 -10.36
CA LEU A 23 -14.50 6.85 -10.28
C LEU A 23 -14.34 5.34 -10.44
N LEU A 24 -13.49 4.92 -11.36
CA LEU A 24 -13.02 3.55 -11.49
C LEU A 24 -11.51 3.55 -11.53
N THR A 25 -10.88 2.69 -10.73
CA THR A 25 -9.43 2.52 -10.76
C THR A 25 -9.04 1.05 -10.83
N ASP A 26 -7.96 0.75 -11.54
CA ASP A 26 -7.33 -0.56 -11.53
C ASP A 26 -5.80 -0.41 -11.52
N ILE A 27 -5.11 -1.53 -11.34
CA ILE A 27 -3.66 -1.59 -11.16
C ILE A 27 -3.08 -2.46 -12.27
N VAL A 28 -1.94 -2.06 -12.82
CA VAL A 28 -1.29 -2.82 -13.90
C VAL A 28 -0.86 -4.19 -13.40
N ASP A 29 -0.10 -4.22 -12.30
CA ASP A 29 0.44 -5.45 -11.71
C ASP A 29 -0.11 -5.61 -10.29
N LYS A 30 -0.93 -6.65 -10.07
CA LYS A 30 -1.52 -6.95 -8.76
C LYS A 30 -0.58 -7.74 -7.85
N ASP A 31 0.44 -8.38 -8.44
CA ASP A 31 1.47 -9.14 -7.74
C ASP A 31 2.85 -8.61 -8.12
N ILE A 32 3.59 -8.14 -7.13
CA ILE A 32 4.97 -7.66 -7.29
C ILE A 32 5.91 -8.62 -6.57
N ASN A 33 6.83 -9.21 -7.32
CA ASN A 33 7.73 -10.21 -6.81
C ASN A 33 9.12 -9.62 -6.53
N ILE A 34 9.57 -9.75 -5.28
CA ILE A 34 10.89 -9.31 -4.82
C ILE A 34 11.86 -10.47 -4.96
N THR A 35 12.76 -10.39 -5.93
CA THR A 35 13.87 -11.34 -6.13
C THR A 35 15.15 -10.87 -5.45
N ALA A 36 16.18 -11.69 -5.44
CA ALA A 36 17.50 -11.32 -4.88
C ALA A 36 18.15 -10.12 -5.59
N SER A 37 17.79 -9.85 -6.85
CA SER A 37 18.25 -8.71 -7.65
C SER A 37 17.25 -7.55 -7.69
N PHE A 38 16.26 -7.54 -6.81
CA PHE A 38 15.24 -6.49 -6.77
C PHE A 38 15.84 -5.17 -6.32
N ASP A 39 15.81 -4.16 -7.18
CA ASP A 39 16.30 -2.80 -6.95
C ASP A 39 15.15 -1.78 -6.75
N GLY A 40 13.92 -2.24 -6.85
CA GLY A 40 12.69 -1.48 -6.66
C GLY A 40 11.64 -1.81 -7.72
N ALA A 41 10.41 -1.38 -7.49
CA ALA A 41 9.30 -1.52 -8.42
C ALA A 41 8.45 -0.27 -8.47
N LYS A 42 7.47 -0.24 -9.38
CA LYS A 42 6.47 0.81 -9.45
C LYS A 42 5.07 0.21 -9.37
N ILE A 43 4.27 0.74 -8.48
CA ILE A 43 2.82 0.53 -8.53
C ILE A 43 2.25 1.53 -9.53
N ILE A 44 1.66 1.05 -10.60
CA ILE A 44 1.03 1.88 -11.63
C ILE A 44 -0.48 1.69 -11.52
N ILE A 45 -1.16 2.79 -11.22
CA ILE A 45 -2.61 2.86 -11.10
C ILE A 45 -3.12 3.68 -12.26
N TYR A 46 -4.13 3.18 -12.92
CA TYR A 46 -4.86 3.90 -13.95
C TYR A 46 -6.35 3.87 -13.62
N GLY A 47 -7.08 4.82 -14.17
CA GLY A 47 -8.51 4.85 -13.93
C GLY A 47 -9.20 5.91 -14.75
N THR A 48 -10.50 5.96 -14.58
CA THR A 48 -11.36 6.92 -15.26
C THR A 48 -12.23 7.70 -14.27
N ILE A 49 -12.40 8.97 -14.57
CA ILE A 49 -13.36 9.85 -13.90
C ILE A 49 -14.44 10.17 -14.92
N ASP A 50 -15.71 10.24 -14.51
CA ASP A 50 -16.80 10.66 -15.40
C ASP A 50 -16.47 12.04 -15.99
N SER A 51 -16.51 12.15 -17.32
CA SER A 51 -16.16 13.37 -18.07
C SER A 51 -16.96 14.60 -17.65
N LYS A 52 -18.17 14.41 -17.14
CA LYS A 52 -19.02 15.50 -16.66
C LYS A 52 -18.51 16.10 -15.34
N LEU A 53 -17.76 15.32 -14.57
CA LEU A 53 -17.26 15.69 -13.25
C LEU A 53 -15.78 16.12 -13.29
N TYR A 54 -15.05 15.73 -14.31
CA TYR A 54 -13.58 15.80 -14.37
C TYR A 54 -12.98 17.18 -14.04
N LYS A 55 -13.54 18.26 -14.61
CA LYS A 55 -12.97 19.63 -14.47
C LYS A 55 -13.07 20.20 -13.06
N ASP A 56 -14.04 19.73 -12.28
CA ASP A 56 -14.36 20.26 -10.96
C ASP A 56 -14.11 19.24 -9.84
N THR A 57 -13.23 18.26 -10.11
CA THR A 57 -12.96 17.21 -9.13
C THR A 57 -11.50 17.14 -8.70
N ILE A 58 -11.33 16.73 -7.47
CA ILE A 58 -10.04 16.49 -6.84
C ILE A 58 -9.90 15.00 -6.60
N LEU A 59 -8.86 14.41 -7.21
CA LEU A 59 -8.50 13.02 -7.05
C LEU A 59 -7.35 12.90 -6.06
N ILE A 60 -7.53 12.09 -5.03
CA ILE A 60 -6.49 11.76 -4.06
C ILE A 60 -6.30 10.24 -4.05
N ILE A 61 -5.07 9.79 -4.19
CA ILE A 61 -4.72 8.37 -4.12
C ILE A 61 -3.76 8.16 -2.95
N ASN A 62 -4.16 7.30 -2.01
CA ASN A 62 -3.38 6.95 -0.84
C ASN A 62 -2.94 5.48 -0.92
N VAL A 63 -1.64 5.22 -0.81
CA VAL A 63 -1.04 3.88 -0.81
C VAL A 63 -0.46 3.60 0.56
N LEU A 64 -0.97 2.55 1.21
CA LEU A 64 -0.54 2.09 2.52
C LEU A 64 0.08 0.71 2.39
N GLY A 65 1.32 0.55 2.81
CA GLY A 65 1.98 -0.75 2.92
C GLY A 65 1.41 -1.61 4.06
N PRO A 66 1.85 -2.86 4.17
CA PRO A 66 1.39 -3.78 5.21
C PRO A 66 1.64 -3.18 6.59
N SER A 67 0.66 -3.34 7.48
CA SER A 67 0.77 -2.88 8.86
C SER A 67 1.75 -3.74 9.64
N SER A 68 2.64 -3.10 10.39
CA SER A 68 3.60 -3.76 11.26
C SER A 68 3.69 -3.08 12.63
N GLN A 69 4.18 -3.85 13.61
CA GLN A 69 4.53 -3.33 14.91
C GLN A 69 5.91 -2.70 14.84
N LEU A 70 6.01 -1.43 15.19
CA LEU A 70 7.26 -0.68 15.16
C LEU A 70 7.60 -0.09 16.51
N LYS A 71 8.84 -0.24 16.91
CA LYS A 71 9.39 0.33 18.14
C LYS A 71 10.36 1.45 17.83
N ILE A 72 10.08 2.63 18.34
CA ILE A 72 10.94 3.81 18.18
C ILE A 72 11.52 4.18 19.52
N ARG A 73 12.85 4.22 19.59
CA ARG A 73 13.59 4.66 20.76
C ARG A 73 14.44 5.87 20.38
N LYS A 74 14.26 6.97 21.11
CA LYS A 74 15.07 8.17 20.93
C LYS A 74 16.48 7.91 21.48
N LYS A 75 17.51 8.24 20.71
CA LYS A 75 18.89 8.23 21.22
C LYS A 75 19.14 9.47 22.07
N GLU A 76 19.82 9.30 23.19
CA GLU A 76 20.22 10.35 24.12
C GLU A 76 21.74 10.38 24.22
N LYS A 77 22.32 11.60 24.25
CA LYS A 77 23.77 11.77 24.34
C LYS A 77 24.18 12.02 25.77
N HIS A 78 24.97 11.10 26.35
CA HIS A 78 25.56 11.23 27.66
C HIS A 78 27.08 11.16 27.54
N PHE A 79 27.81 12.12 28.13
CA PHE A 79 29.28 12.20 28.09
C PHE A 79 29.88 12.07 26.68
N GLY A 80 29.23 12.63 25.67
CA GLY A 80 29.72 12.58 24.28
C GLY A 80 29.34 11.31 23.51
N ILE A 81 28.77 10.28 24.16
CA ILE A 81 28.41 8.99 23.56
C ILE A 81 26.87 8.91 23.43
N TRP A 82 26.41 8.32 22.34
CA TRP A 82 24.99 8.11 22.08
C TRP A 82 24.52 6.79 22.67
N PHE A 83 23.54 6.87 23.57
CA PHE A 83 22.86 5.72 24.17
C PHE A 83 21.42 5.62 23.70
N ALA A 84 20.87 4.41 23.74
CA ALA A 84 19.45 4.22 23.58
C ALA A 84 18.73 4.80 24.80
N GLY A 85 17.87 5.80 24.60
CA GLY A 85 17.09 6.40 25.68
C GLY A 85 16.12 5.42 26.32
N ASN A 86 15.67 5.72 27.54
CA ASN A 86 14.77 4.85 28.30
C ASN A 86 13.30 4.92 27.81
N LYS A 87 12.97 5.92 27.00
CA LYS A 87 11.61 6.09 26.48
C LYS A 87 11.50 5.42 25.12
N GLU A 88 10.64 4.42 25.04
CA GLU A 88 10.32 3.68 23.83
C GLU A 88 8.84 3.89 23.51
N MET A 89 8.54 4.24 22.26
CA MET A 89 7.18 4.25 21.74
C MET A 89 6.98 3.11 20.77
N GLU A 90 5.92 2.36 21.00
CA GLU A 90 5.52 1.25 20.18
C GLU A 90 4.26 1.62 19.40
N PHE A 91 4.31 1.48 18.08
CA PHE A 91 3.19 1.62 17.18
C PHE A 91 2.72 0.23 16.76
N PHE A 92 1.48 -0.13 17.05
CA PHE A 92 0.96 -1.47 16.78
C PHE A 92 0.46 -1.66 15.34
N LYS A 93 0.12 -0.59 14.65
CA LYS A 93 -0.45 -0.64 13.30
C LYS A 93 0.16 0.44 12.39
N ALA A 94 1.48 0.60 12.44
CA ALA A 94 2.14 1.51 11.53
C ALA A 94 2.21 0.90 10.12
N PRO A 95 1.82 1.63 9.04
CA PRO A 95 1.99 1.13 7.69
C PRO A 95 3.48 1.08 7.34
N GLY A 96 3.97 -0.03 6.79
CA GLY A 96 5.37 -0.19 6.41
C GLY A 96 5.80 0.66 5.21
N TYR A 97 4.85 1.27 4.51
CA TYR A 97 5.03 2.20 3.41
C TYR A 97 3.86 3.19 3.38
N TYR A 98 4.14 4.42 3.02
CA TYR A 98 3.13 5.46 2.87
C TYR A 98 3.38 6.30 1.63
N ALA A 99 2.39 6.39 0.76
CA ALA A 99 2.43 7.36 -0.32
C ALA A 99 1.07 8.01 -0.53
N LEU A 100 1.09 9.30 -0.83
CA LEU A 100 -0.09 10.09 -1.15
C LEU A 100 0.20 10.87 -2.44
N SER A 101 -0.73 10.81 -3.37
CA SER A 101 -0.69 11.62 -4.58
C SER A 101 -2.03 12.31 -4.80
N SER A 102 -2.00 13.51 -5.33
CA SER A 102 -3.18 14.31 -5.60
C SER A 102 -3.01 15.01 -6.95
N ASN A 103 -4.11 15.39 -7.61
CA ASN A 103 -4.08 16.24 -8.79
C ASN A 103 -4.05 17.74 -8.46
N ILE A 104 -4.03 18.08 -7.16
CA ILE A 104 -3.83 19.45 -6.66
C ILE A 104 -2.58 19.48 -5.78
N GLU A 105 -1.92 20.62 -5.71
CA GLU A 105 -0.67 20.79 -4.96
C GLU A 105 -0.90 20.86 -3.45
N ASP A 106 -2.02 21.46 -3.03
CA ASP A 106 -2.28 21.75 -1.64
C ASP A 106 -3.63 21.20 -1.17
N LEU A 107 -3.60 20.48 -0.06
CA LEU A 107 -4.77 19.92 0.61
C LEU A 107 -5.28 20.82 1.77
N ASP A 108 -4.66 21.98 2.00
CA ASP A 108 -4.99 22.86 3.13
C ASP A 108 -6.42 23.45 3.03
N ASN A 109 -7.00 23.44 1.85
CA ASN A 109 -8.39 23.88 1.62
C ASN A 109 -9.45 22.81 1.95
N PHE A 110 -9.01 21.60 2.33
CA PHE A 110 -9.95 20.53 2.71
C PHE A 110 -10.43 20.69 4.15
N ASN A 111 -11.65 20.23 4.39
CA ASN A 111 -12.16 20.10 5.76
C ASN A 111 -11.37 19.04 6.52
N ASP A 112 -10.65 19.46 7.56
CA ASP A 112 -9.84 18.59 8.43
C ASP A 112 -10.61 17.38 8.97
N ASN A 113 -11.90 17.51 9.23
CA ASN A 113 -12.72 16.42 9.75
C ASN A 113 -12.87 15.29 8.73
N ILE A 114 -13.05 15.62 7.45
CA ILE A 114 -13.15 14.64 6.37
C ILE A 114 -11.80 13.92 6.17
N LEU A 115 -10.69 14.68 6.18
CA LEU A 115 -9.35 14.09 6.06
C LEU A 115 -9.03 13.17 7.23
N LYS A 116 -9.46 13.50 8.44
CA LYS A 116 -9.30 12.65 9.64
C LYS A 116 -10.16 11.40 9.57
N GLU A 117 -11.42 11.52 9.17
CA GLU A 117 -12.34 10.38 9.04
C GLU A 117 -11.83 9.38 8.00
N LEU A 118 -11.38 9.86 6.84
CA LEU A 118 -10.86 9.05 5.76
C LEU A 118 -9.39 8.66 5.93
N GLN A 119 -8.72 9.15 6.98
CA GLN A 119 -7.30 8.95 7.25
C GLN A 119 -6.40 9.39 6.09
N ILE A 120 -6.76 10.47 5.42
CA ILE A 120 -5.99 11.06 4.33
C ILE A 120 -4.93 12.00 4.91
N GLY A 121 -3.69 11.80 4.51
CA GLY A 121 -2.54 12.52 5.06
C GLY A 121 -1.89 11.78 6.23
N TRP A 122 -0.57 11.88 6.35
CA TRP A 122 0.20 11.21 7.39
C TRP A 122 -0.28 11.56 8.81
N GLU A 123 -0.60 12.83 9.01
CA GLU A 123 -1.02 13.33 10.33
C GLU A 123 -2.38 12.74 10.78
N ASN A 124 -3.21 12.37 9.81
CA ASN A 124 -4.55 11.82 10.06
C ASN A 124 -4.59 10.29 10.20
N LEU A 125 -3.46 9.60 9.95
CA LEU A 125 -3.40 8.15 10.14
C LEU A 125 -3.60 7.78 11.60
N GLN A 126 -4.50 6.84 11.85
CA GLN A 126 -4.71 6.28 13.18
C GLN A 126 -3.71 5.14 13.40
N MET A 127 -2.77 5.36 14.31
CA MET A 127 -1.79 4.38 14.73
C MET A 127 -1.95 4.16 16.23
N ASP A 128 -2.30 2.93 16.61
CA ASP A 128 -2.39 2.55 18.03
C ASP A 128 -0.99 2.56 18.65
N THR A 129 -0.87 3.07 19.88
CA THR A 129 0.41 3.17 20.59
C THR A 129 0.29 2.63 22.01
N ASN A 130 1.41 2.21 22.60
CA ASN A 130 1.49 1.80 24.01
C ASN A 130 1.35 2.98 25.01
N PHE A 131 1.45 4.22 24.53
CA PHE A 131 1.28 5.42 25.34
C PHE A 131 0.00 6.16 24.94
N SER A 132 -1.03 6.03 25.78
CA SER A 132 -2.35 6.65 25.54
C SER A 132 -2.49 8.08 26.09
N SER A 133 -1.51 8.63 26.83
CA SER A 133 -1.78 9.75 27.70
C SER A 133 -1.23 11.12 27.27
N ASN A 134 -0.42 11.24 26.22
CA ASN A 134 0.08 12.55 25.79
C ASN A 134 0.14 12.67 24.27
N ILE A 135 -0.81 13.42 23.71
CA ILE A 135 -0.94 13.68 22.27
C ILE A 135 0.36 14.27 21.71
N ASN A 136 0.97 15.25 22.38
CA ASN A 136 2.20 15.89 21.91
C ASN A 136 3.37 14.89 21.82
N THR A 137 3.44 13.94 22.74
CA THR A 137 4.49 12.91 22.72
C THR A 137 4.26 11.96 21.54
N ARG A 138 3.03 11.53 21.31
CA ARG A 138 2.67 10.66 20.18
C ARG A 138 3.01 11.31 18.86
N ASP A 139 2.64 12.58 18.66
CA ASP A 139 2.87 13.32 17.42
C ASP A 139 4.37 13.53 17.17
N ASN A 140 5.16 13.79 18.20
CA ASN A 140 6.62 13.87 18.07
C ASN A 140 7.23 12.54 17.58
N TYR A 141 6.80 11.39 18.12
CA TYR A 141 7.28 10.08 17.66
C TYR A 141 6.77 9.73 16.27
N LYS A 142 5.53 10.12 15.92
CA LYS A 142 4.97 9.98 14.58
C LYS A 142 5.78 10.79 13.55
N ASN A 143 6.22 11.99 13.91
CA ASN A 143 7.12 12.80 13.07
C ASN A 143 8.52 12.15 12.92
N LEU A 144 9.07 11.55 13.97
CA LEU A 144 10.31 10.81 13.87
C LEU A 144 10.18 9.60 12.92
N LEU A 145 9.06 8.88 12.98
CA LEU A 145 8.76 7.79 12.06
C LEU A 145 8.65 8.28 10.62
N LYS A 146 7.98 9.42 10.38
CA LYS A 146 7.90 10.07 9.07
C LYS A 146 9.28 10.37 8.49
N ILE A 147 10.17 10.97 9.29
CA ILE A 147 11.55 11.28 8.89
C ILE A 147 12.32 9.99 8.56
N PHE A 148 12.19 8.96 9.38
CA PHE A 148 12.82 7.67 9.16
C PHE A 148 12.36 7.03 7.83
N TYR A 149 11.06 7.07 7.53
CA TYR A 149 10.52 6.56 6.28
C TYR A 149 10.97 7.38 5.08
N LYS A 150 10.95 8.72 5.20
CA LYS A 150 11.41 9.63 4.15
C LYS A 150 12.86 9.34 3.75
N ASN A 151 13.75 9.15 4.73
CA ASN A 151 15.17 8.86 4.48
C ASN A 151 15.39 7.48 3.81
N ARG A 152 14.42 6.59 3.87
CA ARG A 152 14.46 5.25 3.26
C ARG A 152 13.64 5.13 1.98
N GLY A 153 13.05 6.20 1.51
CA GLY A 153 12.16 6.17 0.35
C GLY A 153 10.84 5.42 0.59
N LEU A 154 10.46 5.21 1.86
CA LEU A 154 9.20 4.55 2.24
C LEU A 154 8.06 5.54 2.46
N PHE A 155 8.31 6.83 2.26
CA PHE A 155 7.36 7.91 2.43
C PHE A 155 7.41 8.86 1.24
N HIS A 156 6.29 9.01 0.54
CA HIS A 156 6.15 9.90 -0.61
C HIS A 156 4.86 10.71 -0.50
N ILE A 157 4.96 12.02 -0.72
CA ILE A 157 3.81 12.89 -0.97
C ILE A 157 4.15 13.69 -2.22
N GLY A 158 3.24 13.74 -3.18
CA GLY A 158 3.47 14.46 -4.41
C GLY A 158 2.25 14.58 -5.30
N ASN A 159 2.45 15.22 -6.44
CA ASN A 159 1.46 15.39 -7.49
C ASN A 159 1.87 14.51 -8.70
N ASN A 160 1.79 13.19 -8.53
CA ASN A 160 2.20 12.21 -9.54
C ASN A 160 1.01 11.65 -10.35
N ILE A 161 -0.11 12.38 -10.37
CA ILE A 161 -1.30 12.01 -11.15
C ILE A 161 -1.23 12.72 -12.50
N ASN A 162 -0.97 11.94 -13.54
CA ASN A 162 -0.99 12.42 -14.92
C ASN A 162 -2.35 12.13 -15.54
N THR A 163 -2.98 13.15 -16.07
CA THR A 163 -4.26 13.04 -16.75
C THR A 163 -4.08 12.97 -18.26
N ILE A 164 -4.84 12.10 -18.91
CA ILE A 164 -4.80 11.88 -20.34
C ILE A 164 -6.21 12.17 -20.87
N GLY A 165 -6.37 13.29 -21.58
CA GLY A 165 -7.69 13.79 -21.96
C GLY A 165 -8.51 14.20 -20.71
N ASP A 166 -9.85 14.23 -20.86
CA ASP A 166 -10.75 14.72 -19.82
C ASP A 166 -11.32 13.61 -18.91
N THR A 167 -10.82 12.37 -19.00
CA THR A 167 -11.43 11.24 -18.29
C THR A 167 -10.43 10.26 -17.72
N LEU A 168 -9.28 10.08 -18.35
CA LEU A 168 -8.31 9.07 -18.00
C LEU A 168 -7.22 9.67 -17.12
N PHE A 169 -6.78 8.93 -16.10
CA PHE A 169 -5.61 9.30 -15.30
C PHE A 169 -4.69 8.10 -15.09
N ARG A 170 -3.44 8.41 -14.80
CA ARG A 170 -2.40 7.47 -14.42
C ARG A 170 -1.61 8.05 -13.25
N ALA A 171 -1.37 7.22 -12.23
CA ALA A 171 -0.52 7.56 -11.10
C ALA A 171 0.56 6.49 -10.92
N GLU A 172 1.78 6.93 -10.56
CA GLU A 172 2.91 6.04 -10.32
C GLU A 172 3.43 6.22 -8.90
N PHE A 173 3.65 5.10 -8.19
CA PHE A 173 4.24 5.07 -6.87
C PHE A 173 5.47 4.17 -6.86
N ILE A 174 6.60 4.70 -6.38
CA ILE A 174 7.88 3.99 -6.39
C ILE A 174 8.01 3.19 -5.09
N LEU A 175 8.23 1.89 -5.22
CA LEU A 175 8.57 1.00 -4.13
C LEU A 175 10.11 0.81 -4.12
N PRO A 176 10.81 1.23 -3.06
CA PRO A 176 12.25 1.02 -2.96
C PRO A 176 12.62 -0.45 -2.70
N ALA A 177 13.90 -0.80 -2.86
CA ALA A 177 14.39 -2.16 -2.66
C ALA A 177 14.14 -2.72 -1.24
N ILE A 178 14.03 -1.84 -0.24
CA ILE A 178 13.74 -2.21 1.16
C ILE A 178 12.25 -2.30 1.49
N THR A 179 11.41 -2.28 0.48
CA THR A 179 9.95 -2.35 0.60
C THR A 179 9.51 -3.60 1.39
N PRO A 180 8.67 -3.45 2.43
CA PRO A 180 8.15 -4.60 3.16
C PRO A 180 7.24 -5.47 2.30
N THR A 181 7.34 -6.79 2.47
CA THR A 181 6.43 -7.74 1.84
C THR A 181 5.08 -7.76 2.55
N GLY A 182 4.02 -8.01 1.79
CA GLY A 182 2.65 -8.06 2.28
C GLY A 182 1.64 -7.42 1.34
N ILE A 183 0.43 -7.17 1.85
CA ILE A 183 -0.65 -6.57 1.06
C ILE A 183 -0.60 -5.05 1.22
N TYR A 184 -0.49 -4.36 0.10
CA TYR A 184 -0.58 -2.91 -0.01
C TYR A 184 -2.03 -2.52 -0.29
N SER A 185 -2.59 -1.64 0.52
CA SER A 185 -3.93 -1.09 0.34
C SER A 185 -3.86 0.23 -0.40
N ILE A 186 -4.62 0.35 -1.47
CA ILE A 186 -4.67 1.54 -2.31
C ILE A 186 -6.09 2.06 -2.27
N LYS A 187 -6.25 3.30 -1.80
CA LYS A 187 -7.54 3.97 -1.72
C LYS A 187 -7.52 5.21 -2.59
N SER A 188 -8.43 5.26 -3.55
CA SER A 188 -8.64 6.41 -4.41
C SER A 188 -9.92 7.13 -4.00
N PHE A 189 -9.81 8.43 -3.76
CA PHE A 189 -10.90 9.27 -3.32
C PHE A 189 -11.16 10.36 -4.35
N LEU A 190 -12.40 10.51 -4.76
CA LEU A 190 -12.83 11.56 -5.66
C LEU A 190 -13.69 12.57 -4.88
N PHE A 191 -13.25 13.81 -4.86
CA PHE A 191 -13.97 14.92 -4.23
C PHE A 191 -14.41 15.94 -5.28
N ASN A 192 -15.45 16.68 -4.98
CA ASN A 192 -15.77 17.90 -5.75
C ASN A 192 -14.87 19.08 -5.29
N SER A 193 -14.91 20.19 -6.04
CA SER A 193 -14.18 21.42 -5.71
C SER A 193 -14.49 22.00 -4.33
N ASN A 194 -15.65 21.66 -3.75
CA ASN A 194 -16.06 22.08 -2.40
C ASN A 194 -15.56 21.10 -1.30
N GLY A 195 -14.73 20.12 -1.62
CA GLY A 195 -14.20 19.15 -0.67
C GLY A 195 -15.20 18.08 -0.21
N LYS A 196 -16.35 17.92 -0.87
CA LYS A 196 -17.31 16.84 -0.57
C LYS A 196 -16.90 15.56 -1.32
N LEU A 197 -16.84 14.44 -0.60
CA LEU A 197 -16.56 13.14 -1.19
C LEU A 197 -17.68 12.72 -2.16
N ILE A 198 -17.29 12.37 -3.39
CA ILE A 198 -18.19 11.88 -4.45
C ILE A 198 -18.13 10.35 -4.52
N SER A 199 -16.92 9.80 -4.55
CA SER A 199 -16.71 8.35 -4.71
C SER A 199 -15.41 7.91 -4.08
N THR A 200 -15.34 6.62 -3.73
CA THR A 200 -14.15 5.97 -3.20
C THR A 200 -13.95 4.64 -3.92
N TRP A 201 -12.71 4.34 -4.30
CA TRP A 201 -12.36 3.07 -4.90
C TRP A 201 -11.19 2.43 -4.16
N ASN A 202 -11.26 1.11 -3.93
CA ASN A 202 -10.24 0.38 -3.20
C ASN A 202 -9.62 -0.70 -4.09
N ASN A 203 -8.29 -0.71 -4.12
CA ASN A 203 -7.50 -1.73 -4.79
C ASN A 203 -6.46 -2.30 -3.80
N SER A 204 -5.86 -3.42 -4.16
CA SER A 204 -4.75 -4.00 -3.41
C SER A 204 -3.68 -4.58 -4.33
N VAL A 205 -2.43 -4.48 -3.88
CA VAL A 205 -1.25 -5.10 -4.51
C VAL A 205 -0.60 -6.01 -3.50
N LYS A 206 -0.27 -7.23 -3.93
CA LYS A 206 0.50 -8.17 -3.12
C LYS A 206 1.97 -8.04 -3.48
N VAL A 207 2.80 -7.74 -2.50
CA VAL A 207 4.26 -7.73 -2.62
C VAL A 207 4.79 -8.95 -1.88
N SER A 208 5.38 -9.91 -2.60
CA SER A 208 5.91 -11.16 -2.05
C SER A 208 7.37 -11.34 -2.43
N LYS A 209 8.09 -12.10 -1.61
CA LYS A 209 9.42 -12.56 -2.01
C LYS A 209 9.27 -13.72 -2.98
N GLU A 210 10.16 -13.79 -3.94
CA GLU A 210 10.23 -14.87 -4.90
C GLU A 210 11.68 -15.29 -5.10
N GLY A 211 11.93 -16.58 -5.19
CA GLY A 211 13.23 -17.14 -5.49
C GLY A 211 13.51 -18.44 -4.74
N LEU A 212 14.52 -19.17 -5.21
CA LEU A 212 14.91 -20.48 -4.68
C LEU A 212 15.09 -20.52 -3.14
N ALA A 213 15.52 -19.43 -2.54
CA ALA A 213 15.70 -19.35 -1.08
C ALA A 213 14.35 -19.38 -0.33
N GLU A 214 13.32 -18.68 -0.86
CA GLU A 214 11.99 -18.68 -0.28
C GLU A 214 11.30 -20.01 -0.49
N ASP A 215 11.38 -20.58 -1.71
CA ASP A 215 10.83 -21.89 -2.04
C ASP A 215 11.44 -22.99 -1.16
N LEU A 216 12.77 -22.94 -0.92
CA LEU A 216 13.46 -23.84 -0.02
C LEU A 216 13.06 -23.65 1.45
N TYR A 217 12.86 -22.41 1.87
CA TYR A 217 12.41 -22.09 3.23
C TYR A 217 10.98 -22.62 3.46
N ASP A 218 10.05 -22.35 2.56
CA ASP A 218 8.67 -22.82 2.64
C ASP A 218 8.62 -24.34 2.62
N TYR A 219 9.39 -24.99 1.73
CA TYR A 219 9.52 -26.44 1.69
C TYR A 219 10.10 -27.02 2.99
N SER A 220 11.04 -26.32 3.64
CA SER A 220 11.61 -26.75 4.91
C SER A 220 10.60 -26.73 6.07
N ILE A 221 9.61 -25.82 6.01
CA ILE A 221 8.55 -25.72 7.02
C ILE A 221 7.41 -26.71 6.73
N GLU A 222 7.00 -26.82 5.48
CA GLU A 222 5.90 -27.73 5.09
C GLU A 222 6.30 -29.19 5.16
N HIS A 223 7.57 -29.52 4.81
CA HIS A 223 8.08 -30.87 4.73
C HIS A 223 9.45 -31.04 5.43
N PRO A 224 9.56 -30.80 6.75
CA PRO A 224 10.84 -30.74 7.46
C PRO A 224 11.65 -32.04 7.39
N PHE A 225 10.98 -33.20 7.41
CA PHE A 225 11.65 -34.51 7.29
C PHE A 225 12.27 -34.73 5.90
N LEU A 226 11.51 -34.41 4.83
CA LEU A 226 11.98 -34.55 3.46
C LEU A 226 13.11 -33.55 3.16
N TYR A 227 12.98 -32.33 3.65
CA TYR A 227 14.03 -31.30 3.53
C TYR A 227 15.35 -31.78 4.19
N GLY A 228 15.29 -32.28 5.42
CA GLY A 228 16.45 -32.80 6.12
C GLY A 228 17.10 -33.99 5.41
N LEU A 229 16.27 -34.92 4.85
CA LEU A 229 16.76 -36.07 4.08
C LEU A 229 17.48 -35.59 2.80
N LEU A 230 16.87 -34.69 2.03
CA LEU A 230 17.46 -34.15 0.80
C LEU A 230 18.76 -33.39 1.08
N ALA A 231 18.77 -32.54 2.14
CA ALA A 231 19.97 -31.82 2.55
C ALA A 231 21.13 -32.75 2.92
N THR A 232 20.84 -33.83 3.65
CA THR A 232 21.83 -34.85 4.04
C THR A 232 22.38 -35.60 2.82
N LEU A 233 21.53 -36.04 1.91
CA LEU A 233 21.93 -36.67 0.65
C LEU A 233 22.79 -35.74 -0.20
N GLY A 234 22.38 -34.45 -0.32
CA GLY A 234 23.15 -33.45 -1.03
C GLY A 234 24.54 -33.22 -0.44
N ALA A 235 24.67 -33.18 0.88
CA ALA A 235 25.95 -33.05 1.56
C ALA A 235 26.86 -34.27 1.31
N ILE A 236 26.34 -35.52 1.33
CA ILE A 236 27.09 -36.70 1.04
C ILE A 236 27.60 -36.72 -0.41
N ILE A 237 26.73 -36.35 -1.36
CA ILE A 237 27.10 -36.27 -2.79
C ILE A 237 28.18 -35.23 -3.00
N ALA A 238 27.99 -34.03 -2.43
CA ALA A 238 28.97 -32.95 -2.53
C ALA A 238 30.32 -33.32 -1.92
N GLY A 239 30.31 -33.97 -0.74
CA GLY A 239 31.52 -34.50 -0.10
C GLY A 239 32.22 -35.54 -0.95
N TYR A 240 31.49 -36.48 -1.55
CA TYR A 240 32.04 -37.51 -2.44
C TYR A 240 32.66 -36.87 -3.69
N ILE A 241 31.97 -35.96 -4.36
CA ILE A 241 32.48 -35.25 -5.54
C ILE A 241 33.75 -34.46 -5.17
N GLY A 242 33.71 -33.71 -4.06
CA GLY A 242 34.88 -32.98 -3.57
C GLY A 242 36.09 -33.88 -3.32
N SER A 243 35.89 -35.03 -2.63
CA SER A 243 36.94 -35.98 -2.38
C SER A 243 37.54 -36.57 -3.69
N GLU A 244 36.70 -36.89 -4.68
CA GLU A 244 37.16 -37.44 -5.96
C GLU A 244 37.95 -36.40 -6.78
N ILE A 245 37.53 -35.12 -6.76
CA ILE A 245 38.25 -34.01 -7.43
C ILE A 245 39.64 -33.82 -6.79
N PHE A 246 39.68 -33.74 -5.44
CA PHE A 246 40.96 -33.57 -4.76
C PHE A 246 41.92 -34.76 -4.86
N ARG A 247 41.38 -35.96 -5.08
CA ARG A 247 42.19 -37.17 -5.28
C ARG A 247 42.86 -37.19 -6.67
N ARG A 248 42.32 -36.44 -7.64
CA ARG A 248 42.86 -36.40 -9.02
C ARG A 248 43.77 -35.23 -9.31
N ILE A 249 43.89 -34.27 -8.35
CA ILE A 249 44.86 -33.17 -8.39
C ILE A 249 46.11 -33.58 -7.59
#